data_fb87e4098056b1cf004a4fe642d9d4c1
#
_entry.id   fb87e4098056b1cf004a4fe642d9d4c1
#
_cell.length_a   1.000
_cell.length_b   1.000
_cell.length_c   1.000
_cell.angle_alpha   90.00
_cell.angle_beta   90.00
_cell.angle_gamma   90.00
#
_symmetry.space_group_name_H-M   'P 1'
#
loop_
_entity.id
_entity.type
_entity.pdbx_description
1 polymer ?
#
loop_
_entity_poly.entity_id
_entity_poly.type
_entity_poly.pdbx_seq_one_letter_code
_entity_poly.pdbx_strand_id
1 'polypeptide(L)'
;MNMAGGIKAWDNPVAMGSKEQGLALFDGTESPENTLLIAYSLEAGLRDFYLYMTEKVQAVPVRNLFQKLSDIEVLHQDRLFDEYLLVSGEKVDRKTFDNQAMLSTVEGGLTTDEYMSLFKPDLESPGDVISLAMSIEAQALDLYTRASEKSRDERSKAVLQQIAQEERTHLEQLGNLFKDL
;
A
#
# COMPACT_ATOMS: atom_id res chain seq x y z
N MET A 1 -16.40 -1.32 -29.14
CA MET A 1 -16.08 -2.17 -27.98
C MET A 1 -16.50 -1.42 -26.73
N ASN A 2 -17.45 -1.95 -26.01
CA ASN A 2 -17.99 -1.28 -24.83
C ASN A 2 -17.12 -1.65 -23.63
N MET A 3 -16.34 -0.71 -23.11
CA MET A 3 -15.62 -0.89 -21.84
C MET A 3 -16.64 -0.86 -20.71
N ALA A 4 -17.24 -2.01 -20.42
CA ALA A 4 -18.18 -2.16 -19.34
C ALA A 4 -17.48 -1.86 -18.01
N GLY A 5 -17.76 -0.70 -17.42
CA GLY A 5 -17.29 -0.30 -16.10
C GLY A 5 -16.02 0.56 -16.05
N GLY A 6 -15.11 0.50 -17.03
CA GLY A 6 -13.80 1.12 -16.97
C GLY A 6 -13.75 2.63 -16.77
N ILE A 7 -14.60 3.40 -17.46
CA ILE A 7 -14.65 4.87 -17.32
C ILE A 7 -15.30 5.29 -16.00
N LYS A 8 -16.30 4.56 -15.50
CA LYS A 8 -16.93 4.89 -14.20
C LYS A 8 -16.00 4.62 -13.01
N ALA A 9 -15.07 3.68 -13.12
CA ALA A 9 -14.02 3.48 -12.13
C ALA A 9 -13.00 4.63 -12.15
N TRP A 10 -12.79 5.27 -13.29
CA TRP A 10 -11.89 6.42 -13.44
C TRP A 10 -12.50 7.75 -12.99
N ASP A 11 -13.82 7.94 -13.18
CA ASP A 11 -14.54 9.13 -12.72
C ASP A 11 -14.80 9.14 -11.21
N ASN A 12 -14.60 8.00 -10.54
CA ASN A 12 -14.65 7.84 -9.10
C ASN A 12 -13.60 6.79 -8.71
N PRO A 13 -12.36 7.17 -8.35
CA PRO A 13 -11.47 6.28 -7.63
C PRO A 13 -12.13 6.02 -6.25
N VAL A 14 -12.99 5.03 -6.21
CA VAL A 14 -13.66 4.64 -4.98
C VAL A 14 -12.67 3.77 -4.24
N ALA A 15 -12.07 4.33 -3.20
CA ALA A 15 -11.58 3.52 -2.11
C ALA A 15 -12.72 2.58 -1.72
N MET A 16 -12.58 1.28 -2.02
CA MET A 16 -13.63 0.30 -1.79
C MET A 16 -13.53 -0.16 -0.34
N GLY A 17 -14.51 0.11 0.45
CA GLY A 17 -14.60 -0.21 1.86
C GLY A 17 -15.29 0.90 2.64
N SER A 18 -15.43 0.74 3.95
CA SER A 18 -15.89 1.83 4.79
C SER A 18 -14.86 2.97 4.74
N LYS A 19 -15.31 4.23 4.78
CA LYS A 19 -14.44 5.41 4.82
C LYS A 19 -13.45 5.42 6.00
N GLU A 20 -13.60 4.48 6.90
CA GLU A 20 -12.80 4.33 8.12
C GLU A 20 -11.86 3.12 8.07
N GLN A 21 -11.86 2.38 6.95
CA GLN A 21 -11.05 1.19 6.80
C GLN A 21 -9.55 1.57 6.80
N GLY A 22 -8.77 0.91 7.63
CA GLY A 22 -7.37 1.24 7.87
C GLY A 22 -7.14 2.44 8.79
N LEU A 23 -8.05 3.43 8.85
CA LEU A 23 -7.94 4.58 9.75
C LEU A 23 -8.07 4.23 11.24
N ALA A 24 -8.59 3.05 11.57
CA ALA A 24 -8.57 2.53 12.93
C ALA A 24 -7.14 2.21 13.40
N LEU A 25 -6.19 2.06 12.48
CA LEU A 25 -4.77 1.87 12.77
C LEU A 25 -4.08 3.19 13.20
N PHE A 26 -4.64 4.34 12.77
CA PHE A 26 -4.13 5.66 13.07
C PHE A 26 -5.22 6.52 13.72
N ASP A 27 -5.21 6.65 15.05
CA ASP A 27 -6.15 7.51 15.78
C ASP A 27 -5.67 8.98 15.87
N GLY A 28 -4.43 9.23 15.49
CA GLY A 28 -3.77 10.54 15.48
C GLY A 28 -3.10 10.90 16.80
N THR A 29 -3.03 9.95 17.73
CA THR A 29 -2.35 10.11 19.03
C THR A 29 -1.15 9.19 19.21
N GLU A 30 -0.83 8.41 18.15
CA GLU A 30 0.32 7.53 18.14
C GLU A 30 1.61 8.31 18.34
N SER A 31 2.56 7.70 19.06
CA SER A 31 3.93 8.21 19.07
C SER A 31 4.55 8.07 17.67
N PRO A 32 5.59 8.85 17.36
CA PRO A 32 6.31 8.70 16.10
C PRO A 32 6.79 7.26 15.84
N GLU A 33 7.25 6.56 16.88
CA GLU A 33 7.70 5.17 16.78
C GLU A 33 6.55 4.23 16.38
N ASN A 34 5.37 4.38 17.00
CA ASN A 34 4.20 3.57 16.69
C ASN A 34 3.69 3.88 15.29
N THR A 35 3.69 5.13 14.85
CA THR A 35 3.35 5.52 13.49
C THR A 35 4.23 4.81 12.46
N LEU A 36 5.55 4.79 12.71
CA LEU A 36 6.52 4.11 11.84
C LEU A 36 6.33 2.59 11.83
N LEU A 37 6.03 1.98 12.99
CA LEU A 37 5.73 0.55 13.09
C LEU A 37 4.49 0.16 12.29
N ILE A 38 3.41 0.93 12.40
CA ILE A 38 2.17 0.69 11.66
C ILE A 38 2.43 0.83 10.16
N ALA A 39 3.05 1.93 9.73
CA ALA A 39 3.39 2.14 8.33
C ALA A 39 4.25 1.00 7.79
N TYR A 40 5.33 0.62 8.48
CA TYR A 40 6.18 -0.50 8.09
C TYR A 40 5.39 -1.81 7.91
N SER A 41 4.44 -2.09 8.80
CA SER A 41 3.64 -3.32 8.73
C SER A 41 2.72 -3.33 7.49
N LEU A 42 2.20 -2.17 7.12
CA LEU A 42 1.35 -2.01 5.94
C LEU A 42 2.16 -2.18 4.65
N GLU A 43 3.35 -1.56 4.56
CA GLU A 43 4.29 -1.74 3.46
C GLU A 43 4.72 -3.22 3.31
N ALA A 44 4.93 -3.92 4.43
CA ALA A 44 5.23 -5.35 4.40
C ALA A 44 4.06 -6.17 3.83
N GLY A 45 2.83 -5.84 4.22
CA GLY A 45 1.64 -6.46 3.68
C GLY A 45 1.46 -6.20 2.18
N LEU A 46 1.72 -4.98 1.71
CA LEU A 46 1.65 -4.61 0.30
C LEU A 46 2.72 -5.34 -0.52
N ARG A 47 3.94 -5.42 -0.01
CA ARG A 47 5.00 -6.23 -0.62
C ARG A 47 4.59 -7.69 -0.78
N ASP A 48 4.02 -8.30 0.25
CA ASP A 48 3.56 -9.69 0.21
C ASP A 48 2.43 -9.88 -0.81
N PHE A 49 1.51 -8.91 -0.93
CA PHE A 49 0.51 -8.89 -1.98
C PHE A 49 1.15 -8.87 -3.38
N TYR A 50 2.11 -8.00 -3.64
CA TYR A 50 2.78 -7.94 -4.95
C TYR A 50 3.54 -9.22 -5.28
N LEU A 51 4.22 -9.82 -4.30
CA LEU A 51 4.89 -11.11 -4.49
C LEU A 51 3.88 -12.22 -4.81
N TYR A 52 2.76 -12.27 -4.08
CA TYR A 52 1.67 -13.20 -4.37
C TYR A 52 1.16 -13.05 -5.81
N MET A 53 0.90 -11.81 -6.24
CA MET A 53 0.43 -11.52 -7.60
C MET A 53 1.47 -11.88 -8.67
N THR A 54 2.76 -11.69 -8.40
CA THR A 54 3.86 -12.10 -9.29
C THR A 54 3.82 -13.60 -9.60
N GLU A 55 3.42 -14.44 -8.63
CA GLU A 55 3.28 -15.88 -8.82
C GLU A 55 2.02 -16.28 -9.58
N LYS A 56 0.95 -15.50 -9.49
CA LYS A 56 -0.37 -15.85 -10.05
C LYS A 56 -0.57 -15.35 -11.48
N VAL A 57 -0.01 -14.19 -11.81
CA VAL A 57 -0.26 -13.52 -13.10
C VAL A 57 0.60 -14.09 -14.22
N GLN A 58 -0.02 -14.38 -15.38
CA GLN A 58 0.67 -14.94 -16.54
C GLN A 58 1.26 -13.85 -17.47
N ALA A 59 0.64 -12.68 -17.54
CA ALA A 59 1.09 -11.59 -18.39
C ALA A 59 2.46 -11.05 -17.93
N VAL A 60 3.48 -11.25 -18.73
CA VAL A 60 4.87 -10.90 -18.39
C VAL A 60 5.06 -9.42 -18.03
N PRO A 61 4.48 -8.44 -18.74
CA PRO A 61 4.62 -7.03 -18.37
C PRO A 61 4.04 -6.72 -16.99
N VAL A 62 2.87 -7.30 -16.66
CA VAL A 62 2.21 -7.12 -15.36
C VAL A 62 3.03 -7.77 -14.24
N ARG A 63 3.50 -8.99 -14.46
CA ARG A 63 4.36 -9.68 -13.50
C ARG A 63 5.66 -8.89 -13.22
N ASN A 64 6.29 -8.35 -14.26
CA ASN A 64 7.50 -7.55 -14.11
C ASN A 64 7.23 -6.25 -13.34
N LEU A 65 6.06 -5.64 -13.52
CA LEU A 65 5.68 -4.47 -12.73
C LEU A 65 5.49 -4.84 -11.26
N PHE A 66 4.75 -5.90 -10.95
CA PHE A 66 4.56 -6.33 -9.56
C PHE A 66 5.88 -6.70 -8.88
N GLN A 67 6.80 -7.36 -9.59
CA GLN A 67 8.14 -7.58 -9.06
C GLN A 67 8.83 -6.25 -8.73
N LYS A 68 8.78 -5.29 -9.66
CA LYS A 68 9.36 -3.96 -9.44
C LYS A 68 8.71 -3.24 -8.26
N LEU A 69 7.39 -3.29 -8.13
CA LEU A 69 6.69 -2.68 -6.99
C LEU A 69 7.10 -3.35 -5.68
N SER A 70 7.12 -4.69 -5.62
CA SER A 70 7.58 -5.40 -4.42
C SER A 70 9.02 -5.05 -4.02
N ASP A 71 9.91 -4.80 -4.99
CA ASP A 71 11.28 -4.36 -4.72
C ASP A 71 11.32 -2.91 -4.19
N ILE A 72 10.39 -2.06 -4.60
CA ILE A 72 10.25 -0.69 -4.08
C ILE A 72 9.77 -0.73 -2.62
N GLU A 73 8.82 -1.61 -2.28
CA GLU A 73 8.34 -1.74 -0.89
C GLU A 73 9.47 -2.15 0.07
N VAL A 74 10.48 -2.87 -0.38
CA VAL A 74 11.68 -3.12 0.43
C VAL A 74 12.40 -1.82 0.78
N LEU A 75 12.50 -0.88 -0.17
CA LEU A 75 13.13 0.42 0.06
C LEU A 75 12.31 1.30 1.02
N HIS A 76 10.97 1.22 0.94
CA HIS A 76 10.08 1.88 1.90
C HIS A 76 10.28 1.32 3.31
N GLN A 77 10.28 0.00 3.44
CA GLN A 77 10.55 -0.68 4.72
C GLN A 77 11.92 -0.32 5.29
N ASP A 78 12.97 -0.27 4.48
CA ASP A 78 14.31 0.08 4.93
C ASP A 78 14.36 1.52 5.46
N ARG A 79 13.72 2.46 4.76
CA ARG A 79 13.64 3.85 5.20
C ARG A 79 12.84 4.02 6.50
N LEU A 80 11.69 3.35 6.60
CA LEU A 80 10.87 3.38 7.80
C LEU A 80 11.63 2.82 9.01
N PHE A 81 12.39 1.76 8.82
CA PHE A 81 13.26 1.20 9.85
C PHE A 81 14.38 2.16 10.26
N ASP A 82 15.07 2.77 9.30
CA ASP A 82 16.12 3.75 9.57
C ASP A 82 15.56 4.96 10.33
N GLU A 83 14.38 5.44 9.94
CA GLU A 83 13.70 6.54 10.64
C GLU A 83 13.28 6.14 12.05
N TYR A 84 12.82 4.89 12.24
CA TYR A 84 12.51 4.35 13.57
C TYR A 84 13.73 4.37 14.50
N LEU A 85 14.90 3.95 14.02
CA LEU A 85 16.13 3.99 14.81
C LEU A 85 16.53 5.42 15.22
N LEU A 86 16.28 6.40 14.33
CA LEU A 86 16.56 7.81 14.61
C LEU A 86 15.58 8.40 15.65
N VAL A 87 14.31 7.99 15.60
CA VAL A 87 13.26 8.51 16.49
C VAL A 87 13.35 7.87 17.87
N SER A 88 13.46 6.55 17.92
CA SER A 88 13.49 5.80 19.20
C SER A 88 14.80 6.01 19.97
N GLY A 89 15.90 6.28 19.26
CA GLY A 89 17.23 6.30 19.83
C GLY A 89 17.72 4.92 20.29
N GLU A 90 16.97 3.87 20.02
CA GLU A 90 17.26 2.49 20.40
C GLU A 90 18.14 1.80 19.36
N LYS A 91 18.93 0.83 19.82
CA LYS A 91 19.66 -0.07 18.93
C LYS A 91 18.87 -1.38 18.78
N VAL A 92 17.88 -1.36 17.92
CA VAL A 92 17.07 -2.52 17.60
C VAL A 92 17.60 -3.15 16.31
N ASP A 93 17.82 -4.47 16.30
CA ASP A 93 18.13 -5.16 15.06
C ASP A 93 16.87 -5.37 14.21
N ARG A 94 17.06 -5.50 12.89
CA ARG A 94 15.96 -5.62 11.93
C ARG A 94 14.99 -6.76 12.28
N LYS A 95 15.50 -7.91 12.70
CA LYS A 95 14.67 -9.07 13.02
C LYS A 95 13.75 -8.81 14.22
N THR A 96 14.27 -8.13 15.23
CA THR A 96 13.49 -7.73 16.42
C THR A 96 12.39 -6.74 16.01
N PHE A 97 12.73 -5.78 15.16
CA PHE A 97 11.80 -4.80 14.62
C PHE A 97 10.70 -5.48 13.77
N ASP A 98 11.06 -6.37 12.83
CA ASP A 98 10.11 -7.14 12.01
C ASP A 98 9.11 -7.93 12.88
N ASN A 99 9.56 -8.50 13.99
CA ASN A 99 8.68 -9.22 14.92
C ASN A 99 7.71 -8.29 15.68
N GLN A 100 8.05 -7.02 15.85
CA GLN A 100 7.15 -6.01 16.46
C GLN A 100 6.12 -5.51 15.44
N ALA A 101 6.50 -5.42 14.17
CA ALA A 101 5.67 -5.01 13.06
C ALA A 101 4.80 -6.17 12.55
N MET A 102 3.87 -6.68 13.36
CA MET A 102 3.09 -7.90 13.05
C MET A 102 1.65 -7.60 12.66
N LEU A 103 1.43 -6.70 11.71
CA LEU A 103 0.14 -6.61 11.04
C LEU A 103 0.18 -7.46 9.76
N SER A 104 -0.77 -8.36 9.58
CA SER A 104 -0.92 -9.17 8.35
C SER A 104 -1.86 -8.54 7.33
N THR A 105 -1.99 -7.22 7.38
CA THR A 105 -2.89 -6.46 6.50
C THR A 105 -2.11 -5.69 5.47
N VAL A 106 -2.61 -5.66 4.25
CA VAL A 106 -2.18 -4.75 3.18
C VAL A 106 -2.68 -3.34 3.52
N GLU A 107 -2.12 -2.35 2.90
CA GLU A 107 -2.57 -0.97 3.01
C GLU A 107 -4.06 -0.83 2.70
N GLY A 108 -4.74 -0.01 3.50
CA GLY A 108 -6.20 0.02 3.53
C GLY A 108 -6.84 -0.95 4.51
N GLY A 109 -6.04 -1.80 5.22
CA GLY A 109 -6.50 -2.62 6.34
C GLY A 109 -7.19 -3.93 5.97
N LEU A 110 -7.11 -4.37 4.71
CA LEU A 110 -7.55 -5.69 4.26
C LEU A 110 -6.36 -6.62 4.06
N THR A 111 -6.57 -7.90 4.28
CA THR A 111 -5.60 -8.94 3.90
C THR A 111 -5.64 -9.20 2.39
N THR A 112 -4.57 -9.80 1.84
CA THR A 112 -4.56 -10.25 0.43
C THR A 112 -5.77 -11.12 0.09
N ASP A 113 -6.14 -12.06 0.96
CA ASP A 113 -7.28 -12.96 0.74
C ASP A 113 -8.62 -12.20 0.74
N GLU A 114 -8.76 -11.18 1.58
CA GLU A 114 -9.95 -10.32 1.59
C GLU A 114 -10.06 -9.49 0.32
N TYR A 115 -8.96 -8.91 -0.17
CA TYR A 115 -8.93 -8.25 -1.48
C TYR A 115 -9.33 -9.21 -2.60
N MET A 116 -8.73 -10.39 -2.66
CA MET A 116 -9.03 -11.39 -3.67
C MET A 116 -10.51 -11.86 -3.61
N SER A 117 -11.05 -12.01 -2.41
CA SER A 117 -12.45 -12.40 -2.21
C SER A 117 -13.45 -11.31 -2.58
N LEU A 118 -13.10 -10.05 -2.31
CA LEU A 118 -13.95 -8.89 -2.58
C LEU A 118 -14.01 -8.55 -4.07
N PHE A 119 -12.84 -8.47 -4.70
CA PHE A 119 -12.71 -8.02 -6.09
C PHE A 119 -12.86 -9.15 -7.09
N LYS A 120 -12.48 -10.37 -6.74
CA LYS A 120 -12.51 -11.57 -7.62
C LYS A 120 -11.93 -11.27 -9.01
N PRO A 121 -10.71 -10.71 -9.09
CA PRO A 121 -10.13 -10.32 -10.36
C PRO A 121 -9.94 -11.54 -11.26
N ASP A 122 -10.13 -11.38 -12.55
CA ASP A 122 -9.68 -12.36 -13.53
C ASP A 122 -8.15 -12.27 -13.63
N LEU A 123 -7.45 -13.24 -13.08
CA LEU A 123 -5.97 -13.28 -13.07
C LEU A 123 -5.37 -13.51 -14.47
N GLU A 124 -6.18 -13.90 -15.45
CA GLU A 124 -5.77 -13.98 -16.86
C GLU A 124 -5.95 -12.63 -17.59
N SER A 125 -6.69 -11.69 -16.98
CA SER A 125 -6.92 -10.34 -17.50
C SER A 125 -5.91 -9.35 -16.89
N PRO A 126 -4.90 -8.89 -17.65
CA PRO A 126 -3.98 -7.86 -17.15
C PRO A 126 -4.68 -6.59 -16.64
N GLY A 127 -5.77 -6.19 -17.32
CA GLY A 127 -6.55 -5.02 -16.94
C GLY A 127 -7.21 -5.16 -15.56
N ASP A 128 -7.80 -6.32 -15.26
CA ASP A 128 -8.44 -6.59 -13.96
C ASP A 128 -7.41 -6.58 -12.83
N VAL A 129 -6.27 -7.20 -13.08
CA VAL A 129 -5.17 -7.30 -12.11
C VAL A 129 -4.57 -5.93 -11.80
N ILE A 130 -4.32 -5.10 -12.82
CA ILE A 130 -3.82 -3.73 -12.62
C ILE A 130 -4.89 -2.89 -11.92
N SER A 131 -6.17 -3.05 -12.26
CA SER A 131 -7.27 -2.33 -11.59
C SER A 131 -7.35 -2.66 -10.11
N LEU A 132 -7.10 -3.92 -9.73
CA LEU A 132 -7.02 -4.32 -8.32
C LEU A 132 -5.85 -3.62 -7.62
N ALA A 133 -4.64 -3.67 -8.19
CA ALA A 133 -3.48 -2.99 -7.63
C ALA A 133 -3.73 -1.48 -7.49
N MET A 134 -4.28 -0.82 -8.52
CA MET A 134 -4.64 0.60 -8.44
C MET A 134 -5.65 0.91 -7.34
N SER A 135 -6.56 -0.02 -7.04
CA SER A 135 -7.52 0.16 -5.94
C SER A 135 -6.84 0.09 -4.57
N ILE A 136 -5.85 -0.78 -4.41
CA ILE A 136 -5.06 -0.90 -3.17
C ILE A 136 -4.22 0.37 -2.96
N GLU A 137 -3.46 0.78 -3.97
CA GLU A 137 -2.64 2.00 -3.92
C GLU A 137 -3.47 3.27 -3.68
N ALA A 138 -4.67 3.36 -4.25
CA ALA A 138 -5.58 4.47 -3.98
C ALA A 138 -6.07 4.48 -2.53
N GLN A 139 -6.27 3.31 -1.92
CA GLN A 139 -6.63 3.21 -0.51
C GLN A 139 -5.45 3.57 0.39
N ALA A 140 -4.24 3.13 0.04
CA ALA A 140 -3.02 3.50 0.72
C ALA A 140 -2.80 5.02 0.72
N LEU A 141 -2.89 5.64 -0.45
CA LEU A 141 -2.82 7.09 -0.60
C LEU A 141 -3.84 7.84 0.26
N ASP A 142 -5.12 7.40 0.27
CA ASP A 142 -6.17 7.98 1.11
C ASP A 142 -5.86 7.79 2.60
N LEU A 143 -5.46 6.58 2.98
CA LEU A 143 -5.12 6.23 4.37
C LEU A 143 -4.00 7.13 4.91
N TYR A 144 -2.86 7.18 4.22
CA TYR A 144 -1.71 7.97 4.69
C TYR A 144 -1.98 9.48 4.64
N THR A 145 -2.74 9.97 3.64
CA THR A 145 -3.16 11.37 3.59
C THR A 145 -3.99 11.73 4.83
N ARG A 146 -5.02 10.95 5.13
CA ARG A 146 -5.93 11.21 6.26
C ARG A 146 -5.28 10.95 7.62
N ALA A 147 -4.38 9.95 7.71
CA ALA A 147 -3.58 9.72 8.90
C ALA A 147 -2.65 10.91 9.18
N SER A 148 -2.01 11.47 8.13
CA SER A 148 -1.17 12.66 8.27
C SER A 148 -1.95 13.89 8.75
N GLU A 149 -3.19 14.05 8.29
CA GLU A 149 -4.07 15.16 8.73
C GLU A 149 -4.50 15.03 10.19
N LYS A 150 -4.67 13.79 10.66
CA LYS A 150 -5.02 13.50 12.07
C LYS A 150 -3.83 13.59 13.01
N SER A 151 -2.62 13.31 12.53
CA SER A 151 -1.42 13.25 13.35
C SER A 151 -1.15 14.59 14.04
N ARG A 152 -0.88 14.54 15.34
CA ARG A 152 -0.50 15.69 16.18
C ARG A 152 0.99 15.90 16.25
N ASP A 153 1.76 14.91 15.86
CA ASP A 153 3.21 14.97 15.83
C ASP A 153 3.69 15.34 14.43
N GLU A 154 4.48 16.40 14.30
CA GLU A 154 4.93 16.93 12.99
C GLU A 154 5.87 15.97 12.26
N ARG A 155 6.62 15.12 12.98
CA ARG A 155 7.51 14.13 12.37
C ARG A 155 6.73 12.97 11.79
N SER A 156 5.78 12.41 12.56
CA SER A 156 4.84 11.40 12.09
C SER A 156 4.07 11.89 10.88
N LYS A 157 3.59 13.14 10.93
CA LYS A 157 2.89 13.78 9.82
C LYS A 157 3.75 13.85 8.57
N ALA A 158 5.01 14.28 8.70
CA ALA A 158 5.93 14.38 7.56
C ALA A 158 6.20 13.02 6.92
N VAL A 159 6.41 11.97 7.72
CA VAL A 159 6.60 10.60 7.24
C VAL A 159 5.37 10.11 6.47
N LEU A 160 4.18 10.24 7.04
CA LEU A 160 2.93 9.82 6.40
C LEU A 160 2.66 10.57 5.09
N GLN A 161 2.97 11.87 5.03
CA GLN A 161 2.87 12.66 3.80
C GLN A 161 3.85 12.20 2.71
N GLN A 162 5.05 11.81 3.12
CA GLN A 162 6.04 11.29 2.20
C GLN A 162 5.59 9.97 1.59
N ILE A 163 5.11 9.01 2.41
CA ILE A 163 4.58 7.74 1.93
C ILE A 163 3.40 8.01 0.98
N ALA A 164 2.44 8.85 1.35
CA ALA A 164 1.32 9.20 0.48
C ALA A 164 1.77 9.74 -0.90
N GLN A 165 2.88 10.48 -0.97
CA GLN A 165 3.43 10.94 -2.25
C GLN A 165 4.04 9.78 -3.07
N GLU A 166 4.59 8.78 -2.41
CA GLU A 166 5.15 7.59 -3.05
C GLU A 166 4.04 6.71 -3.62
N GLU A 167 2.94 6.49 -2.88
CA GLU A 167 1.75 5.80 -3.37
C GLU A 167 1.14 6.45 -4.62
N ARG A 168 1.17 7.78 -4.69
CA ARG A 168 0.78 8.49 -5.91
C ARG A 168 1.65 8.12 -7.11
N THR A 169 2.94 7.94 -6.89
CA THR A 169 3.88 7.53 -7.95
C THR A 169 3.62 6.09 -8.41
N HIS A 170 3.27 5.19 -7.49
CA HIS A 170 2.86 3.82 -7.83
C HIS A 170 1.60 3.83 -8.70
N LEU A 171 0.58 4.59 -8.31
CA LEU A 171 -0.64 4.78 -9.11
C LEU A 171 -0.35 5.31 -10.51
N GLU A 172 0.57 6.25 -10.67
CA GLU A 172 0.98 6.76 -11.98
C GLU A 172 1.65 5.67 -12.83
N GLN A 173 2.51 4.82 -12.23
CA GLN A 173 3.16 3.71 -12.92
C GLN A 173 2.15 2.64 -13.36
N LEU A 174 1.22 2.26 -12.48
CA LEU A 174 0.12 1.33 -12.79
C LEU A 174 -0.78 1.89 -13.90
N GLY A 175 -1.15 3.18 -13.80
CA GLY A 175 -1.97 3.85 -14.80
C GLY A 175 -1.31 3.95 -16.17
N ASN A 176 0.00 4.11 -16.23
CA ASN A 176 0.74 4.10 -17.50
C ASN A 176 0.73 2.69 -18.11
N LEU A 177 1.01 1.64 -17.33
CA LEU A 177 0.95 0.27 -17.83
C LEU A 177 -0.46 -0.10 -18.29
N PHE A 178 -1.51 0.35 -17.59
CA PHE A 178 -2.90 0.12 -17.97
C PHE A 178 -3.26 0.71 -19.35
N LYS A 179 -2.66 1.85 -19.72
CA LYS A 179 -2.87 2.47 -21.04
C LYS A 179 -2.19 1.73 -22.17
N ASP A 180 -1.15 0.97 -21.87
CA ASP A 180 -0.33 0.24 -22.83
C ASP A 180 -0.90 -1.17 -23.13
N LEU A 181 -2.03 -1.56 -22.47
CA LEU A 181 -2.78 -2.80 -22.70
C LEU A 181 -3.78 -2.65 -23.84
#